data_686e0b15cf9de47ca741f86037d77d75
#
_entry.id   686e0b15cf9de47ca741f86037d77d75
#
_cell.length_a   1.000
_cell.length_b   1.000
_cell.length_c   1.000
_cell.angle_alpha   90.00
_cell.angle_beta   90.00
_cell.angle_gamma   90.00
#
_symmetry.space_group_name_H-M   'P 1'
#
loop_
_entity.id
_entity.type
_entity.pdbx_description
1 polymer ?
#
loop_
_entity_poly.entity_id
_entity_poly.type
_entity_poly.pdbx_seq_one_letter_code
_entity_poly.pdbx_strand_id
1 'polypeptide(L)'
;MVERVEALADRKPNEDRPVPAITVPDITVLPRIPEPDPTVARMRAVRSLTTAPSGLEGEGFPVRRAFAGVDLGDLDPFVHLDQMGEVDYAPGEPKGTPWHPHRGFETVTYMIDGTFEHSDSNGGGGVITNGDTQWMTAGAGILHIEKPPEWLVVSGGLFHGFQLWVNLPAAQKWTPPRYQDLRATEVALASSPDGGALVRIIAGEVSGHKGPGSTYTPMTLVHATLSPGARLSLPWRADYNALVYAMAGHGTVGSEARPIQTGQLAVFGPGNTITVAAQQAQESRSPNLDILILGGRPIGEPVAWMGPFVMNTREEIMQAMADYQAGRLGTIPAIAAVHNAPTTIVETGQPRDGEPAH
;
A
#
# COMPACT_ATOMS: atom_id res chain seq x y z
N MET A 1 31.60 20.55 -14.33
CA MET A 1 30.39 20.26 -13.54
C MET A 1 29.13 20.90 -14.19
N VAL A 2 29.21 21.31 -15.45
CA VAL A 2 28.09 21.92 -16.21
C VAL A 2 27.54 20.95 -17.27
N GLU A 3 28.31 19.97 -17.72
CA GLU A 3 27.92 19.05 -18.81
C GLU A 3 26.94 17.90 -18.41
N ARG A 4 26.53 17.80 -17.14
CA ARG A 4 25.57 16.76 -16.69
C ARG A 4 24.11 17.24 -16.56
N VAL A 5 23.85 18.52 -16.75
CA VAL A 5 22.51 19.09 -16.58
C VAL A 5 21.72 19.12 -17.91
N GLU A 6 22.41 19.18 -19.06
CA GLU A 6 21.74 19.24 -20.37
C GLU A 6 21.22 17.88 -20.89
N ALA A 7 21.62 16.76 -20.30
CA ALA A 7 21.19 15.43 -20.75
C ALA A 7 19.81 14.98 -20.18
N LEU A 8 19.16 15.80 -19.37
CA LEU A 8 17.86 15.48 -18.74
C LEU A 8 16.66 16.18 -19.41
N ALA A 9 16.89 17.13 -20.29
CA ALA A 9 15.82 17.96 -20.87
C ALA A 9 15.09 17.36 -22.08
N ASP A 10 15.54 16.22 -22.63
CA ASP A 10 14.98 15.62 -23.86
C ASP A 10 14.40 14.21 -23.67
N ARG A 11 14.01 13.86 -22.45
CA ARG A 11 13.33 12.58 -22.20
C ARG A 11 11.83 12.73 -22.38
N LYS A 12 11.30 12.13 -23.45
CA LYS A 12 9.87 11.91 -23.64
C LYS A 12 9.28 11.27 -22.38
N PRO A 13 8.08 11.66 -21.93
CA PRO A 13 7.46 11.04 -20.78
C PRO A 13 7.22 9.56 -21.06
N ASN A 14 7.93 8.72 -20.35
CA ASN A 14 7.57 7.41 -19.81
C ASN A 14 6.90 6.35 -20.69
N GLU A 15 7.47 5.96 -21.82
CA GLU A 15 6.91 4.82 -22.57
C GLU A 15 7.49 3.44 -22.19
N ASP A 16 8.65 3.33 -21.48
CA ASP A 16 9.31 2.03 -21.27
C ASP A 16 10.07 1.89 -19.92
N ARG A 17 9.56 2.42 -18.82
CA ARG A 17 10.22 2.16 -17.54
C ARG A 17 9.56 0.97 -16.84
N PRO A 18 10.33 -0.11 -16.57
CA PRO A 18 9.85 -1.15 -15.68
C PRO A 18 9.57 -0.53 -14.31
N VAL A 19 8.53 -1.01 -13.63
CA VAL A 19 8.24 -0.64 -12.24
C VAL A 19 9.48 -1.00 -11.41
N PRO A 20 10.25 -0.03 -10.88
CA PRO A 20 11.52 -0.31 -10.22
C PRO A 20 11.31 -0.68 -8.75
N ALA A 21 10.59 -1.73 -8.50
CA ALA A 21 10.71 -2.47 -7.28
C ALA A 21 12.05 -3.23 -7.26
N ILE A 22 12.34 -3.97 -6.20
CA ILE A 22 13.50 -4.86 -6.13
C ILE A 22 13.54 -5.70 -7.40
N THR A 23 14.57 -5.53 -8.21
CA THR A 23 14.82 -6.32 -9.41
C THR A 23 16.04 -7.22 -9.21
N VAL A 24 16.09 -8.33 -9.94
CA VAL A 24 17.25 -9.21 -9.97
C VAL A 24 17.72 -9.35 -11.40
N PRO A 25 19.05 -9.37 -11.64
CA PRO A 25 19.59 -9.51 -13.00
C PRO A 25 19.20 -10.85 -13.66
N ASP A 26 19.08 -11.90 -12.86
CA ASP A 26 18.70 -13.24 -13.31
C ASP A 26 17.73 -13.88 -12.31
N ILE A 27 16.48 -13.90 -12.66
CA ILE A 27 15.40 -14.51 -11.85
C ILE A 27 15.56 -16.04 -11.74
N THR A 28 16.30 -16.66 -12.66
CA THR A 28 16.42 -18.12 -12.71
C THR A 28 17.29 -18.70 -11.58
N VAL A 29 18.13 -17.87 -10.95
CA VAL A 29 18.95 -18.26 -9.79
C VAL A 29 18.20 -18.23 -8.46
N LEU A 30 16.99 -17.67 -8.45
CA LEU A 30 16.18 -17.58 -7.23
C LEU A 30 15.58 -18.95 -6.84
N PRO A 31 15.32 -19.15 -5.54
CA PRO A 31 14.52 -20.27 -5.09
C PRO A 31 13.18 -20.34 -5.81
N ARG A 32 12.75 -21.56 -6.15
CA ARG A 32 11.49 -21.78 -6.87
C ARG A 32 10.35 -22.04 -5.90
N ILE A 33 9.21 -21.37 -6.12
CA ILE A 33 7.95 -21.76 -5.52
C ILE A 33 7.47 -22.99 -6.26
N PRO A 34 7.32 -24.15 -5.60
CA PRO A 34 6.90 -25.38 -6.28
C PRO A 34 5.47 -25.25 -6.82
N GLU A 35 5.19 -25.94 -7.93
CA GLU A 35 3.80 -26.11 -8.36
C GLU A 35 2.97 -26.77 -7.26
N PRO A 36 1.76 -26.30 -6.99
CA PRO A 36 0.86 -26.94 -6.03
C PRO A 36 0.56 -28.38 -6.44
N ASP A 37 0.59 -29.31 -5.47
CA ASP A 37 0.20 -30.70 -5.70
C ASP A 37 -1.27 -30.77 -6.18
N PRO A 38 -1.54 -31.23 -7.40
CA PRO A 38 -2.90 -31.25 -7.97
C PRO A 38 -3.88 -32.13 -7.21
N THR A 39 -3.39 -33.05 -6.36
CA THR A 39 -4.25 -33.93 -5.56
C THR A 39 -4.85 -33.24 -4.35
N VAL A 40 -4.20 -32.16 -3.84
CA VAL A 40 -4.61 -31.42 -2.65
C VAL A 40 -4.90 -29.94 -2.94
N ALA A 41 -4.42 -29.42 -4.08
CA ALA A 41 -4.65 -28.04 -4.46
C ALA A 41 -6.13 -27.78 -4.75
N ARG A 42 -6.65 -26.73 -4.12
CA ARG A 42 -8.00 -26.21 -4.36
C ARG A 42 -7.86 -24.77 -4.80
N MET A 43 -7.93 -24.55 -6.11
CA MET A 43 -7.82 -23.23 -6.72
C MET A 43 -8.97 -22.35 -6.22
N ARG A 44 -8.66 -21.14 -5.78
CA ARG A 44 -9.67 -20.17 -5.35
C ARG A 44 -10.36 -19.56 -6.57
N ALA A 45 -11.69 -19.54 -6.56
CA ALA A 45 -12.48 -18.79 -7.54
C ALA A 45 -12.54 -17.30 -7.12
N VAL A 46 -12.70 -16.41 -8.09
CA VAL A 46 -12.92 -14.98 -7.84
C VAL A 46 -14.36 -14.76 -7.38
N ARG A 47 -14.53 -14.27 -6.16
CA ARG A 47 -15.83 -13.94 -5.58
C ARG A 47 -16.35 -12.59 -6.08
N SER A 48 -15.47 -11.57 -6.10
CA SER A 48 -15.79 -10.25 -6.63
C SER A 48 -14.59 -9.62 -7.33
N LEU A 49 -14.86 -8.72 -8.27
CA LEU A 49 -13.87 -7.90 -8.97
C LEU A 49 -14.36 -6.46 -8.96
N THR A 50 -13.56 -5.55 -8.42
CA THR A 50 -13.86 -4.11 -8.33
C THR A 50 -12.80 -3.30 -9.04
N THR A 51 -13.15 -2.09 -9.47
CA THR A 51 -12.19 -1.12 -10.03
C THR A 51 -11.97 -0.01 -9.02
N ALA A 52 -10.72 0.24 -8.68
CA ALA A 52 -10.32 1.27 -7.74
C ALA A 52 -10.64 2.67 -8.28
N PRO A 53 -11.46 3.47 -7.61
CA PRO A 53 -11.66 4.86 -7.99
C PRO A 53 -10.38 5.67 -7.74
N SER A 54 -10.13 6.65 -8.62
CA SER A 54 -9.06 7.63 -8.43
C SER A 54 -9.52 8.76 -7.51
N GLY A 55 -8.58 9.32 -6.74
CA GLY A 55 -8.81 10.42 -5.82
C GLY A 55 -7.52 11.17 -5.51
N LEU A 56 -7.60 12.06 -4.53
CA LEU A 56 -6.44 12.77 -3.98
C LEU A 56 -6.39 12.52 -2.48
N GLU A 57 -5.18 12.44 -1.93
CA GLU A 57 -4.92 12.32 -0.49
C GLU A 57 -3.84 13.31 -0.04
N GLY A 58 -3.71 13.46 1.29
CA GLY A 58 -2.74 14.34 1.92
C GLY A 58 -2.86 15.76 1.39
N GLU A 59 -1.75 16.34 0.96
CA GLU A 59 -1.68 17.69 0.37
C GLU A 59 -2.04 17.71 -1.13
N GLY A 60 -2.63 16.62 -1.64
CA GLY A 60 -3.14 16.55 -3.02
C GLY A 60 -2.35 15.61 -3.93
N PHE A 61 -1.69 14.57 -3.40
CA PHE A 61 -1.11 13.53 -4.25
C PHE A 61 -2.17 12.54 -4.77
N PRO A 62 -2.01 12.04 -6.02
CA PRO A 62 -3.00 11.15 -6.62
C PRO A 62 -2.95 9.75 -6.00
N VAL A 63 -4.14 9.18 -5.79
CA VAL A 63 -4.30 7.81 -5.30
C VAL A 63 -5.34 7.03 -6.10
N ARG A 64 -5.25 5.68 -6.05
CA ARG A 64 -6.33 4.74 -6.39
C ARG A 64 -6.70 3.94 -5.15
N ARG A 65 -7.98 4.00 -4.76
CA ARG A 65 -8.51 3.36 -3.54
C ARG A 65 -8.93 1.93 -3.82
N ALA A 66 -7.99 0.99 -3.68
CA ALA A 66 -8.18 -0.39 -4.08
C ALA A 66 -9.34 -1.09 -3.35
N PHE A 67 -9.60 -0.73 -2.09
CA PHE A 67 -10.64 -1.35 -1.27
C PHE A 67 -12.00 -0.64 -1.30
N ALA A 68 -12.13 0.45 -2.07
CA ALA A 68 -13.39 1.18 -2.16
C ALA A 68 -14.52 0.29 -2.70
N GLY A 69 -15.63 0.26 -1.97
CA GLY A 69 -16.81 -0.52 -2.36
C GLY A 69 -16.73 -2.03 -2.07
N VAL A 70 -15.70 -2.49 -1.36
CA VAL A 70 -15.57 -3.87 -0.89
C VAL A 70 -16.01 -3.96 0.56
N ASP A 71 -16.72 -5.03 0.91
CA ASP A 71 -17.13 -5.29 2.29
C ASP A 71 -15.93 -5.52 3.19
N LEU A 72 -15.91 -4.88 4.38
CA LEU A 72 -14.81 -5.05 5.35
C LEU A 72 -14.63 -6.50 5.80
N GLY A 73 -15.70 -7.30 5.85
CA GLY A 73 -15.60 -8.72 6.18
C GLY A 73 -14.85 -9.54 5.13
N ASP A 74 -14.86 -9.10 3.87
CA ASP A 74 -14.10 -9.70 2.77
C ASP A 74 -12.63 -9.25 2.78
N LEU A 75 -12.34 -8.11 3.38
CA LEU A 75 -11.01 -7.52 3.50
C LEU A 75 -10.29 -7.93 4.79
N ASP A 76 -11.02 -8.29 5.85
CA ASP A 76 -10.46 -8.59 7.18
C ASP A 76 -9.22 -9.50 7.09
N PRO A 77 -8.03 -9.11 7.60
CA PRO A 77 -7.79 -8.07 8.61
C PRO A 77 -7.46 -6.67 8.05
N PHE A 78 -7.67 -6.39 6.78
CA PHE A 78 -7.34 -5.10 6.20
C PHE A 78 -8.54 -4.16 6.22
N VAL A 79 -8.28 -2.84 6.27
CA VAL A 79 -9.34 -1.83 6.26
C VAL A 79 -9.18 -0.81 5.14
N HIS A 80 -7.95 -0.56 4.68
CA HIS A 80 -7.67 0.44 3.67
C HIS A 80 -6.46 0.04 2.81
N LEU A 81 -6.53 0.32 1.50
CA LEU A 81 -5.40 0.20 0.57
C LEU A 81 -5.49 1.28 -0.49
N ASP A 82 -4.51 2.18 -0.49
CA ASP A 82 -4.31 3.15 -1.55
C ASP A 82 -3.03 2.85 -2.32
N GLN A 83 -3.14 2.80 -3.65
CA GLN A 83 -2.00 2.93 -4.53
C GLN A 83 -1.73 4.43 -4.69
N MET A 84 -0.59 4.90 -4.18
CA MET A 84 -0.13 6.29 -4.25
C MET A 84 0.66 6.50 -5.54
N GLY A 85 0.24 7.45 -6.37
CA GLY A 85 0.82 7.62 -7.71
C GLY A 85 0.26 6.54 -8.66
N GLU A 86 0.97 6.12 -9.61
CA GLU A 86 2.25 6.43 -10.23
C GLU A 86 2.26 7.85 -10.82
N VAL A 87 3.20 8.68 -10.44
CA VAL A 87 3.31 10.05 -10.93
C VAL A 87 4.79 10.45 -11.07
N ASP A 88 5.10 11.15 -12.15
CA ASP A 88 6.41 11.80 -12.36
C ASP A 88 6.22 13.29 -12.07
N TYR A 89 6.62 13.71 -10.89
CA TYR A 89 6.45 15.10 -10.44
C TYR A 89 7.45 16.04 -11.10
N ALA A 90 6.98 17.20 -11.53
CA ALA A 90 7.87 18.32 -11.83
C ALA A 90 8.47 18.92 -10.55
N PRO A 91 9.57 19.68 -10.64
CA PRO A 91 10.13 20.43 -9.52
C PRO A 91 9.08 21.29 -8.81
N GLY A 92 9.02 21.16 -7.48
CA GLY A 92 8.06 21.85 -6.61
C GLY A 92 6.69 21.18 -6.46
N GLU A 93 6.42 20.10 -7.19
CA GLU A 93 5.13 19.40 -7.11
C GLU A 93 5.02 18.28 -6.06
N PRO A 94 6.12 17.58 -5.65
CA PRO A 94 5.99 16.50 -4.67
C PRO A 94 5.27 16.92 -3.40
N LYS A 95 4.30 16.10 -3.00
CA LYS A 95 3.39 16.35 -1.88
C LYS A 95 3.52 15.26 -0.83
N GLY A 96 3.18 15.61 0.40
CA GLY A 96 3.11 14.69 1.53
C GLY A 96 1.79 14.78 2.26
N THR A 97 1.82 14.43 3.54
CA THR A 97 0.71 14.61 4.47
C THR A 97 1.07 15.64 5.54
N PRO A 98 0.13 16.42 6.07
CA PRO A 98 0.36 17.16 7.29
C PRO A 98 0.51 16.21 8.49
N TRP A 99 0.91 16.72 9.65
CA TRP A 99 0.86 15.98 10.91
C TRP A 99 -0.56 15.49 11.18
N HIS A 100 -0.71 14.18 11.38
CA HIS A 100 -2.00 13.54 11.61
C HIS A 100 -1.89 12.39 12.61
N PRO A 101 -2.98 12.06 13.34
CA PRO A 101 -3.01 10.96 14.30
C PRO A 101 -3.35 9.64 13.65
N HIS A 102 -2.99 8.53 14.34
CA HIS A 102 -3.57 7.22 14.13
C HIS A 102 -3.76 6.48 15.46
N ARG A 103 -4.76 5.60 15.54
CA ARG A 103 -4.98 4.67 16.67
C ARG A 103 -5.69 3.41 16.23
N GLY A 104 -5.26 2.28 16.79
CA GLY A 104 -5.99 1.01 16.77
C GLY A 104 -5.67 0.09 15.59
N PHE A 105 -4.67 0.41 14.77
CA PHE A 105 -4.27 -0.36 13.60
C PHE A 105 -2.79 -0.15 13.26
N GLU A 106 -2.34 -0.75 12.19
CA GLU A 106 -0.98 -0.59 11.63
C GLU A 106 -1.07 0.05 10.25
N THR A 107 -0.16 0.98 9.94
CA THR A 107 0.05 1.49 8.58
C THR A 107 1.28 0.84 7.97
N VAL A 108 1.19 0.47 6.70
CA VAL A 108 2.28 -0.15 5.93
C VAL A 108 2.47 0.65 4.67
N THR A 109 3.58 1.39 4.59
CA THR A 109 3.97 2.15 3.41
C THR A 109 5.04 1.38 2.65
N TYR A 110 4.68 0.85 1.47
CA TYR A 110 5.60 0.15 0.58
C TYR A 110 5.95 1.04 -0.61
N MET A 111 7.23 1.40 -0.75
CA MET A 111 7.70 2.22 -1.86
C MET A 111 8.09 1.36 -3.05
N ILE A 112 7.55 1.67 -4.21
CA ILE A 112 7.97 1.09 -5.49
C ILE A 112 8.98 2.02 -6.15
N ASP A 113 8.61 3.29 -6.28
CA ASP A 113 9.45 4.37 -6.82
C ASP A 113 9.45 5.58 -5.93
N GLY A 114 10.61 6.22 -5.81
CA GLY A 114 10.78 7.47 -5.08
C GLY A 114 11.29 7.28 -3.66
N THR A 115 11.16 8.34 -2.89
CA THR A 115 11.63 8.40 -1.50
C THR A 115 10.63 9.12 -0.64
N PHE A 116 10.35 8.56 0.53
CA PHE A 116 9.47 9.15 1.53
C PHE A 116 10.17 9.20 2.89
N GLU A 117 10.04 10.34 3.56
CA GLU A 117 10.48 10.55 4.94
C GLU A 117 9.27 10.50 5.85
N HIS A 118 9.43 9.92 7.02
CA HIS A 118 8.43 9.97 8.07
C HIS A 118 9.07 10.40 9.38
N SER A 119 8.27 11.06 10.22
CA SER A 119 8.63 11.44 11.59
C SER A 119 7.41 11.33 12.47
N ASP A 120 7.61 11.03 13.74
CA ASP A 120 6.53 10.88 14.71
C ASP A 120 6.69 11.73 15.96
N SER A 121 5.63 11.77 16.78
CA SER A 121 5.59 12.51 18.04
C SER A 121 6.42 11.91 19.17
N ASN A 122 6.95 10.70 19.00
CA ASN A 122 7.78 10.00 19.99
C ASN A 122 9.28 10.11 19.70
N GLY A 123 9.65 10.86 18.63
CA GLY A 123 11.03 11.03 18.18
C GLY A 123 11.53 9.90 17.28
N GLY A 124 10.62 9.05 16.79
CA GLY A 124 10.88 8.09 15.72
C GLY A 124 10.85 8.77 14.35
N GLY A 125 11.38 8.09 13.37
CA GLY A 125 11.39 8.54 12.00
C GLY A 125 12.37 7.75 11.15
N GLY A 126 12.30 7.94 9.84
CA GLY A 126 13.19 7.27 8.90
C GLY A 126 12.95 7.69 7.49
N VAL A 127 13.71 7.10 6.59
CA VAL A 127 13.61 7.30 5.15
C VAL A 127 13.44 5.94 4.49
N ILE A 128 12.43 5.81 3.66
CA ILE A 128 12.20 4.64 2.80
C ILE A 128 12.34 5.04 1.35
N THR A 129 12.92 4.16 0.55
CA THR A 129 13.15 4.34 -0.87
C THR A 129 12.72 3.09 -1.63
N ASN A 130 13.03 3.01 -2.90
CA ASN A 130 12.61 1.93 -3.81
C ASN A 130 12.75 0.53 -3.19
N GLY A 131 11.64 -0.17 -3.03
CA GLY A 131 11.58 -1.52 -2.49
C GLY A 131 11.53 -1.62 -0.96
N ASP A 132 11.78 -0.52 -0.24
CA ASP A 132 11.67 -0.47 1.21
C ASP A 132 10.21 -0.45 1.66
N THR A 133 9.98 -0.93 2.87
CA THR A 133 8.67 -0.87 3.52
C THR A 133 8.81 -0.30 4.92
N GLN A 134 8.01 0.71 5.24
CA GLN A 134 7.81 1.14 6.60
C GLN A 134 6.56 0.49 7.17
N TRP A 135 6.68 -0.14 8.32
CA TRP A 135 5.58 -0.73 9.07
C TRP A 135 5.44 -0.02 10.41
N MET A 136 4.41 0.81 10.54
CA MET A 136 4.13 1.52 11.78
C MET A 136 2.93 0.88 12.49
N THR A 137 3.13 0.38 13.69
CA THR A 137 2.04 0.03 14.60
C THR A 137 1.61 1.31 15.32
N ALA A 138 0.42 1.84 15.01
CA ALA A 138 -0.13 3.00 15.72
C ALA A 138 -0.64 2.63 17.12
N GLY A 139 -1.24 1.44 17.26
CA GLY A 139 -1.66 0.90 18.56
C GLY A 139 -2.45 1.87 19.43
N ALA A 140 -1.92 2.22 20.61
CA ALA A 140 -2.54 3.14 21.56
C ALA A 140 -2.68 4.59 21.07
N GLY A 141 -1.99 4.93 19.99
CA GLY A 141 -2.07 6.22 19.32
C GLY A 141 -0.73 6.93 19.16
N ILE A 142 -0.57 7.61 18.03
CA ILE A 142 0.63 8.35 17.64
C ILE A 142 0.24 9.49 16.70
N LEU A 143 1.06 10.55 16.67
CA LEU A 143 1.03 11.56 15.61
C LEU A 143 2.23 11.30 14.69
N HIS A 144 2.01 11.37 13.38
CA HIS A 144 3.09 11.28 12.43
C HIS A 144 2.89 12.18 11.21
N ILE A 145 3.95 12.33 10.44
CA ILE A 145 4.00 13.04 9.16
C ILE A 145 4.76 12.17 8.15
N GLU A 146 4.27 12.13 6.92
CA GLU A 146 4.92 11.48 5.80
C GLU A 146 5.11 12.51 4.68
N LYS A 147 6.33 12.69 4.18
CA LYS A 147 6.63 13.72 3.19
C LYS A 147 7.78 13.30 2.27
N PRO A 148 7.83 13.83 1.03
CA PRO A 148 9.02 13.70 0.21
C PRO A 148 10.18 14.49 0.86
N PRO A 149 11.45 14.01 0.75
CA PRO A 149 12.60 14.78 1.18
C PRO A 149 12.77 16.06 0.35
N GLU A 150 13.41 17.09 0.94
CA GLU A 150 13.55 18.41 0.31
C GLU A 150 14.20 18.34 -1.08
N TRP A 151 15.22 17.50 -1.25
CA TRP A 151 15.87 17.34 -2.55
C TRP A 151 14.90 16.83 -3.64
N LEU A 152 13.97 15.94 -3.29
CA LEU A 152 12.95 15.42 -4.21
C LEU A 152 11.90 16.51 -4.53
N VAL A 153 11.55 17.35 -3.57
CA VAL A 153 10.69 18.52 -3.82
C VAL A 153 11.36 19.48 -4.83
N VAL A 154 12.67 19.71 -4.67
CA VAL A 154 13.42 20.61 -5.56
C VAL A 154 13.62 20.02 -6.96
N SER A 155 13.90 18.71 -7.06
CA SER A 155 14.21 18.07 -8.36
C SER A 155 12.99 17.54 -9.10
N GLY A 156 11.88 17.27 -8.39
CA GLY A 156 10.83 16.39 -8.89
C GLY A 156 11.31 14.95 -9.02
N GLY A 157 10.51 14.10 -9.62
CA GLY A 157 10.83 12.72 -9.92
C GLY A 157 9.67 11.77 -9.67
N LEU A 158 9.93 10.47 -9.89
CA LEU A 158 8.92 9.43 -9.76
C LEU A 158 8.49 9.23 -8.32
N PHE A 159 7.18 9.04 -8.15
CA PHE A 159 6.56 8.65 -6.89
C PHE A 159 5.51 7.58 -7.15
N HIS A 160 5.71 6.41 -6.56
CA HIS A 160 4.81 5.28 -6.63
C HIS A 160 4.96 4.41 -5.39
N GLY A 161 3.87 4.11 -4.73
CA GLY A 161 3.88 3.27 -3.54
C GLY A 161 2.49 2.82 -3.13
N PHE A 162 2.42 2.20 -1.98
CA PHE A 162 1.18 1.73 -1.37
C PHE A 162 1.10 2.13 0.09
N GLN A 163 -0.12 2.53 0.50
CA GLN A 163 -0.51 2.69 1.89
C GLN A 163 -1.55 1.64 2.23
N LEU A 164 -1.15 0.65 3.03
CA LEU A 164 -2.05 -0.40 3.52
C LEU A 164 -2.31 -0.18 5.02
N TRP A 165 -3.56 -0.32 5.44
CA TRP A 165 -3.94 -0.33 6.85
C TRP A 165 -4.34 -1.74 7.25
N VAL A 166 -3.66 -2.25 8.29
CA VAL A 166 -3.91 -3.57 8.87
C VAL A 166 -4.55 -3.39 10.24
N ASN A 167 -5.75 -3.91 10.41
CA ASN A 167 -6.46 -3.84 11.68
C ASN A 167 -5.74 -4.65 12.77
N LEU A 168 -5.86 -4.19 14.00
CA LEU A 168 -5.41 -4.92 15.18
C LEU A 168 -6.60 -5.58 15.89
N PRO A 169 -6.44 -6.80 16.43
CA PRO A 169 -7.41 -7.37 17.35
C PRO A 169 -7.64 -6.45 18.56
N ALA A 170 -8.82 -6.48 19.16
CA ALA A 170 -9.19 -5.63 20.30
C ALA A 170 -8.13 -5.69 21.43
N ALA A 171 -7.60 -6.89 21.70
CA ALA A 171 -6.55 -7.10 22.70
C ALA A 171 -5.22 -6.39 22.38
N GLN A 172 -5.00 -5.98 21.14
CA GLN A 172 -3.76 -5.35 20.66
C GLN A 172 -3.92 -3.87 20.29
N LYS A 173 -5.14 -3.34 20.28
CA LYS A 173 -5.40 -1.94 19.90
C LYS A 173 -4.73 -0.91 20.80
N TRP A 174 -4.38 -1.28 22.00
CA TRP A 174 -3.73 -0.42 23.00
C TRP A 174 -2.23 -0.73 23.18
N THR A 175 -1.65 -1.52 22.27
CA THR A 175 -0.20 -1.79 22.30
C THR A 175 0.58 -0.49 22.06
N PRO A 176 1.78 -0.32 22.65
CA PRO A 176 2.63 0.85 22.39
C PRO A 176 2.96 0.99 20.90
N PRO A 177 3.01 2.21 20.36
CA PRO A 177 3.47 2.46 19.01
C PRO A 177 4.87 1.93 18.77
N ARG A 178 5.12 1.39 17.56
CA ARG A 178 6.44 0.94 17.12
C ARG A 178 6.61 1.05 15.63
N TYR A 179 7.86 1.04 15.16
CA TYR A 179 8.23 0.98 13.75
C TYR A 179 9.04 -0.27 13.41
N GLN A 180 8.94 -0.67 12.15
CA GLN A 180 9.83 -1.62 11.49
C GLN A 180 10.19 -1.00 10.13
N ASP A 181 11.45 -0.68 9.91
CA ASP A 181 11.97 -0.29 8.60
C ASP A 181 12.49 -1.55 7.91
N LEU A 182 11.70 -2.10 7.01
CA LEU A 182 12.06 -3.30 6.24
C LEU A 182 12.80 -2.85 4.98
N ARG A 183 14.07 -3.16 4.91
CA ARG A 183 14.89 -2.79 3.76
C ARG A 183 14.63 -3.71 2.58
N ALA A 184 14.70 -3.17 1.38
CA ALA A 184 14.58 -3.92 0.13
C ALA A 184 15.48 -5.17 0.09
N THR A 185 16.68 -5.07 0.67
CA THR A 185 17.66 -6.17 0.75
C THR A 185 17.28 -7.31 1.70
N GLU A 186 16.30 -7.08 2.59
CA GLU A 186 15.82 -8.08 3.56
C GLU A 186 14.60 -8.85 3.04
N VAL A 187 13.96 -8.36 1.97
CA VAL A 187 12.77 -8.98 1.38
C VAL A 187 13.15 -10.34 0.80
N ALA A 188 12.38 -11.37 1.17
CA ALA A 188 12.60 -12.71 0.62
C ALA A 188 12.15 -12.75 -0.84
N LEU A 189 13.05 -13.20 -1.72
CA LEU A 189 12.82 -13.31 -3.15
C LEU A 189 12.68 -14.77 -3.58
N ALA A 190 11.70 -15.05 -4.41
CA ALA A 190 11.47 -16.35 -5.03
C ALA A 190 10.98 -16.17 -6.47
N SER A 191 10.90 -17.24 -7.22
CA SER A 191 10.38 -17.21 -8.58
C SER A 191 9.35 -18.31 -8.81
N SER A 192 8.50 -18.13 -9.83
CA SER A 192 7.63 -19.21 -10.32
C SER A 192 8.44 -20.39 -10.85
N PRO A 193 7.87 -21.60 -10.96
CA PRO A 193 8.58 -22.78 -11.45
C PRO A 193 9.19 -22.60 -12.83
N ASP A 194 8.52 -21.87 -13.71
CA ASP A 194 8.98 -21.55 -15.07
C ASP A 194 10.00 -20.39 -15.11
N GLY A 195 10.19 -19.65 -13.98
CA GLY A 195 11.03 -18.46 -13.92
C GLY A 195 10.41 -17.22 -14.56
N GLY A 196 9.13 -17.26 -14.89
CA GLY A 196 8.43 -16.14 -15.52
C GLY A 196 7.89 -15.11 -14.53
N ALA A 197 7.86 -15.41 -13.23
CA ALA A 197 7.39 -14.50 -12.20
C ALA A 197 8.43 -14.29 -11.11
N LEU A 198 8.72 -13.02 -10.77
CA LEU A 198 9.47 -12.63 -9.59
C LEU A 198 8.49 -12.39 -8.44
N VAL A 199 8.72 -13.03 -7.30
CA VAL A 199 7.87 -12.97 -6.10
C VAL A 199 8.67 -12.40 -4.95
N ARG A 200 8.21 -11.28 -4.39
CA ARG A 200 8.80 -10.54 -3.26
C ARG A 200 7.88 -10.72 -2.07
N ILE A 201 8.35 -11.42 -1.03
CA ILE A 201 7.57 -11.70 0.17
C ILE A 201 7.97 -10.67 1.23
N ILE A 202 7.10 -9.68 1.45
CA ILE A 202 7.32 -8.55 2.36
C ILE A 202 6.98 -8.96 3.79
N ALA A 203 5.87 -9.67 3.98
CA ALA A 203 5.43 -10.17 5.28
C ALA A 203 4.74 -11.53 5.14
N GLY A 204 4.75 -12.30 6.21
CA GLY A 204 4.21 -13.66 6.21
C GLY A 204 5.12 -14.67 5.54
N GLU A 205 4.55 -15.78 5.07
CA GLU A 205 5.29 -16.91 4.52
C GLU A 205 4.58 -17.51 3.30
N VAL A 206 5.34 -17.83 2.26
CA VAL A 206 4.88 -18.55 1.06
C VAL A 206 5.90 -19.65 0.74
N SER A 207 5.46 -20.91 0.71
CA SER A 207 6.31 -22.06 0.34
C SER A 207 7.64 -22.13 1.10
N GLY A 208 7.64 -21.83 2.42
CA GLY A 208 8.84 -21.84 3.25
C GLY A 208 9.71 -20.58 3.14
N HIS A 209 9.37 -19.63 2.27
CA HIS A 209 10.03 -18.34 2.17
C HIS A 209 9.30 -17.32 3.05
N LYS A 210 10.01 -16.75 4.03
CA LYS A 210 9.44 -15.83 5.01
C LYS A 210 9.91 -14.42 4.76
N GLY A 211 8.94 -13.49 4.67
CA GLY A 211 9.21 -12.05 4.62
C GLY A 211 9.67 -11.48 5.97
N PRO A 212 10.38 -10.34 5.96
CA PRO A 212 10.94 -9.71 7.17
C PRO A 212 9.88 -9.10 8.09
N GLY A 213 8.70 -8.73 7.57
CA GLY A 213 7.66 -8.03 8.32
C GLY A 213 7.09 -8.87 9.47
N SER A 214 7.13 -8.31 10.69
CA SER A 214 6.53 -8.89 11.89
C SER A 214 5.17 -8.26 12.15
N THR A 215 4.13 -9.07 12.22
CA THR A 215 2.74 -8.62 12.31
C THR A 215 2.08 -9.08 13.62
N TYR A 216 1.20 -8.25 14.17
CA TYR A 216 0.32 -8.67 15.27
C TYR A 216 -0.83 -9.54 14.75
N THR A 217 -1.30 -9.28 13.55
CA THR A 217 -2.33 -10.06 12.88
C THR A 217 -1.69 -10.98 11.85
N PRO A 218 -1.89 -12.30 11.92
CA PRO A 218 -1.31 -13.25 10.97
C PRO A 218 -1.76 -12.94 9.53
N MET A 219 -0.81 -12.55 8.66
CA MET A 219 -1.07 -12.17 7.29
C MET A 219 0.11 -12.47 6.37
N THR A 220 -0.13 -12.34 5.08
CA THR A 220 0.89 -12.42 4.02
C THR A 220 0.73 -11.24 3.08
N LEU A 221 1.84 -10.57 2.75
CA LEU A 221 1.92 -9.49 1.78
C LEU A 221 3.03 -9.81 0.79
N VAL A 222 2.65 -9.87 -0.48
CA VAL A 222 3.53 -10.25 -1.60
C VAL A 222 3.36 -9.24 -2.73
N HIS A 223 4.47 -8.82 -3.31
CA HIS A 223 4.49 -8.14 -4.61
C HIS A 223 5.03 -9.11 -5.66
N ALA A 224 4.30 -9.35 -6.74
CA ALA A 224 4.74 -10.21 -7.82
C ALA A 224 4.72 -9.49 -9.17
N THR A 225 5.80 -9.71 -9.95
CA THR A 225 5.94 -9.21 -11.32
C THR A 225 5.99 -10.42 -12.26
N LEU A 226 5.01 -10.52 -13.16
CA LEU A 226 4.90 -11.62 -14.12
C LEU A 226 5.23 -11.13 -15.53
N SER A 227 6.19 -11.78 -16.16
CA SER A 227 6.52 -11.56 -17.58
C SER A 227 5.34 -11.95 -18.48
N PRO A 228 5.23 -11.40 -19.71
CA PRO A 228 4.20 -11.79 -20.67
C PRO A 228 4.05 -13.29 -20.82
N GLY A 229 2.83 -13.80 -20.66
CA GLY A 229 2.52 -15.24 -20.75
C GLY A 229 2.89 -16.08 -19.52
N ALA A 230 3.59 -15.52 -18.54
CA ALA A 230 3.97 -16.24 -17.32
C ALA A 230 2.76 -16.59 -16.45
N ARG A 231 2.93 -17.63 -15.63
CA ARG A 231 1.93 -18.09 -14.68
C ARG A 231 2.52 -18.19 -13.30
N LEU A 232 1.69 -17.93 -12.30
CA LEU A 232 2.04 -18.03 -10.90
C LEU A 232 0.91 -18.74 -10.15
N SER A 233 1.25 -19.84 -9.49
CA SER A 233 0.35 -20.57 -8.60
C SER A 233 0.95 -20.53 -7.20
N LEU A 234 0.31 -19.78 -6.28
CA LEU A 234 0.80 -19.64 -4.91
C LEU A 234 0.01 -20.54 -3.97
N PRO A 235 0.66 -21.43 -3.22
CA PRO A 235 0.05 -22.04 -2.05
C PRO A 235 -0.40 -20.94 -1.08
N TRP A 236 -1.63 -21.05 -0.60
CA TRP A 236 -2.23 -20.05 0.28
C TRP A 236 -2.94 -20.71 1.44
N ARG A 237 -2.84 -20.14 2.61
CA ARG A 237 -3.52 -20.69 3.78
C ARG A 237 -5.03 -20.66 3.58
N ALA A 238 -5.68 -21.81 3.85
CA ALA A 238 -7.13 -21.94 3.65
C ALA A 238 -7.95 -21.10 4.66
N ASP A 239 -7.35 -20.78 5.82
CA ASP A 239 -7.94 -19.94 6.87
C ASP A 239 -7.67 -18.43 6.69
N TYR A 240 -7.03 -18.02 5.58
CA TYR A 240 -6.80 -16.62 5.24
C TYR A 240 -7.77 -16.17 4.15
N ASN A 241 -8.20 -14.91 4.22
CA ASN A 241 -8.72 -14.22 3.05
C ASN A 241 -7.64 -14.13 1.99
N ALA A 242 -8.03 -13.85 0.75
CA ALA A 242 -7.10 -13.70 -0.36
C ALA A 242 -7.57 -12.63 -1.32
N LEU A 243 -6.67 -11.73 -1.65
CA LEU A 243 -6.89 -10.56 -2.49
C LEU A 243 -5.75 -10.46 -3.50
N VAL A 244 -6.05 -10.06 -4.73
CA VAL A 244 -5.05 -9.68 -5.75
C VAL A 244 -5.44 -8.32 -6.31
N TYR A 245 -4.54 -7.36 -6.20
CA TYR A 245 -4.67 -6.04 -6.80
C TYR A 245 -3.69 -5.89 -7.97
N ALA A 246 -4.19 -5.60 -9.15
CA ALA A 246 -3.37 -5.32 -10.33
C ALA A 246 -2.92 -3.86 -10.33
N MET A 247 -1.64 -3.62 -10.06
CA MET A 247 -1.02 -2.30 -10.10
C MET A 247 -0.83 -1.81 -11.52
N ALA A 248 -0.36 -2.70 -12.39
CA ALA A 248 -0.10 -2.44 -13.79
C ALA A 248 -0.25 -3.73 -14.61
N GLY A 249 -0.67 -3.61 -15.86
CA GLY A 249 -0.73 -4.72 -16.80
C GLY A 249 -2.10 -5.39 -16.87
N HIS A 250 -2.11 -6.49 -17.62
CA HIS A 250 -3.29 -7.29 -17.92
C HIS A 250 -3.02 -8.76 -17.67
N GLY A 251 -3.99 -9.46 -17.11
CA GLY A 251 -3.87 -10.87 -16.82
C GLY A 251 -5.19 -11.56 -16.56
N THR A 252 -5.09 -12.73 -15.97
CA THR A 252 -6.24 -13.49 -15.46
C THR A 252 -5.94 -13.99 -14.06
N VAL A 253 -7.00 -14.13 -13.25
CA VAL A 253 -6.93 -14.59 -11.86
C VAL A 253 -8.01 -15.63 -11.57
N GLY A 254 -7.74 -16.48 -10.60
CA GLY A 254 -8.69 -17.48 -10.10
C GLY A 254 -8.78 -18.73 -10.97
N SER A 255 -9.53 -19.71 -10.44
CA SER A 255 -9.76 -21.02 -11.10
C SER A 255 -10.45 -20.88 -12.45
N GLU A 256 -11.24 -19.85 -12.65
CA GLU A 256 -12.00 -19.56 -13.86
C GLU A 256 -11.25 -18.65 -14.85
N ALA A 257 -10.00 -18.31 -14.54
CA ALA A 257 -9.16 -17.41 -15.34
C ALA A 257 -9.86 -16.08 -15.67
N ARG A 258 -10.45 -15.45 -14.64
CA ARG A 258 -11.18 -14.20 -14.80
C ARG A 258 -10.24 -13.06 -15.17
N PRO A 259 -10.53 -12.29 -16.24
CA PRO A 259 -9.72 -11.16 -16.64
C PRO A 259 -9.54 -10.13 -15.52
N ILE A 260 -8.32 -9.62 -15.35
CA ILE A 260 -7.96 -8.54 -14.45
C ILE A 260 -7.02 -7.57 -15.16
N GLN A 261 -7.15 -6.28 -14.84
CA GLN A 261 -6.33 -5.22 -15.42
C GLN A 261 -5.96 -4.16 -14.40
N THR A 262 -5.07 -3.27 -14.77
CA THR A 262 -4.61 -2.13 -13.95
C THR A 262 -5.74 -1.47 -13.18
N GLY A 263 -5.54 -1.30 -11.87
CA GLY A 263 -6.48 -0.66 -10.96
C GLY A 263 -7.64 -1.56 -10.51
N GLN A 264 -7.61 -2.87 -10.81
CA GLN A 264 -8.64 -3.80 -10.36
C GLN A 264 -8.19 -4.64 -9.18
N LEU A 265 -9.13 -4.88 -8.26
CA LEU A 265 -8.99 -5.77 -7.11
C LEU A 265 -9.88 -6.99 -7.28
N ALA A 266 -9.30 -8.17 -7.20
CA ALA A 266 -10.00 -9.44 -7.09
C ALA A 266 -10.03 -9.91 -5.64
N VAL A 267 -11.22 -10.22 -5.12
CA VAL A 267 -11.45 -10.91 -3.84
C VAL A 267 -11.77 -12.36 -4.13
N PHE A 268 -11.09 -13.27 -3.45
CA PHE A 268 -11.24 -14.70 -3.70
C PHE A 268 -12.17 -15.38 -2.69
N GLY A 269 -12.82 -16.43 -3.15
CA GLY A 269 -13.54 -17.39 -2.32
C GLY A 269 -12.59 -18.39 -1.60
N PRO A 270 -13.16 -19.45 -0.99
CA PRO A 270 -12.39 -20.47 -0.27
C PRO A 270 -11.49 -21.28 -1.22
N GLY A 271 -10.41 -21.82 -0.65
CA GLY A 271 -9.41 -22.64 -1.35
C GLY A 271 -8.05 -22.53 -0.66
N ASN A 272 -7.04 -23.16 -1.22
CA ASN A 272 -5.68 -23.15 -0.70
C ASN A 272 -4.63 -22.81 -1.75
N THR A 273 -5.05 -22.29 -2.92
CA THR A 273 -4.16 -21.90 -4.01
C THR A 273 -4.73 -20.68 -4.73
N ILE A 274 -3.89 -19.65 -4.89
CA ILE A 274 -4.16 -18.47 -5.73
C ILE A 274 -3.46 -18.69 -7.07
N THR A 275 -4.16 -18.44 -8.17
CA THR A 275 -3.61 -18.53 -9.53
C THR A 275 -3.71 -17.18 -10.23
N VAL A 276 -2.62 -16.80 -10.89
CA VAL A 276 -2.52 -15.59 -11.71
C VAL A 276 -1.75 -15.92 -12.98
N ALA A 277 -2.17 -15.36 -14.10
CA ALA A 277 -1.43 -15.47 -15.36
C ALA A 277 -1.39 -14.10 -16.05
N ALA A 278 -0.20 -13.71 -16.53
CA ALA A 278 -0.04 -12.51 -17.34
C ALA A 278 -0.50 -12.78 -18.78
N GLN A 279 -1.15 -11.81 -19.41
CA GLN A 279 -1.42 -11.88 -20.85
C GLN A 279 -0.12 -11.77 -21.64
N GLN A 280 -0.10 -12.36 -22.86
CA GLN A 280 1.06 -12.33 -23.74
C GLN A 280 1.32 -10.89 -24.25
N ALA A 281 0.27 -10.12 -24.52
CA ALA A 281 0.37 -8.72 -24.87
C ALA A 281 0.04 -7.87 -23.66
N GLN A 282 0.91 -6.91 -23.33
CA GLN A 282 0.72 -5.95 -22.26
C GLN A 282 0.51 -4.55 -22.87
N GLU A 283 -0.55 -3.86 -22.48
CA GLU A 283 -0.90 -2.53 -22.97
C GLU A 283 -0.71 -1.45 -21.89
N SER A 284 0.03 -1.77 -20.84
CA SER A 284 0.31 -0.86 -19.74
C SER A 284 1.69 -0.24 -19.84
N ARG A 285 1.98 0.71 -18.95
CA ARG A 285 3.32 1.31 -18.80
C ARG A 285 4.38 0.29 -18.38
N SER A 286 3.97 -0.79 -17.72
CA SER A 286 4.84 -1.93 -17.43
C SER A 286 4.75 -2.95 -18.56
N PRO A 287 5.87 -3.49 -19.05
CA PRO A 287 5.87 -4.61 -19.98
C PRO A 287 5.38 -5.91 -19.32
N ASN A 288 5.09 -5.89 -18.04
CA ASN A 288 4.73 -7.03 -17.20
C ASN A 288 3.35 -6.81 -16.55
N LEU A 289 2.81 -7.87 -15.99
CA LEU A 289 1.72 -7.78 -15.03
C LEU A 289 2.33 -7.63 -13.63
N ASP A 290 2.11 -6.47 -12.99
CA ASP A 290 2.53 -6.21 -11.61
C ASP A 290 1.34 -6.24 -10.67
N ILE A 291 1.44 -7.04 -9.59
CA ILE A 291 0.35 -7.28 -8.66
C ILE A 291 0.80 -7.27 -7.19
N LEU A 292 -0.07 -6.78 -6.32
CA LEU A 292 -0.04 -7.10 -4.90
C LEU A 292 -0.95 -8.29 -4.62
N ILE A 293 -0.43 -9.26 -3.86
CA ILE A 293 -1.18 -10.41 -3.34
C ILE A 293 -1.15 -10.30 -1.82
N LEU A 294 -2.30 -10.21 -1.21
CA LEU A 294 -2.40 -10.06 0.23
C LEU A 294 -3.58 -10.86 0.79
N GLY A 295 -3.46 -11.21 2.04
CA GLY A 295 -4.50 -11.87 2.80
C GLY A 295 -4.03 -12.19 4.20
N GLY A 296 -4.96 -12.41 5.09
CA GLY A 296 -4.68 -12.73 6.48
C GLY A 296 -5.80 -13.52 7.11
N ARG A 297 -5.54 -13.99 8.34
CA ARG A 297 -6.58 -14.61 9.15
C ARG A 297 -7.57 -13.52 9.55
N PRO A 298 -8.85 -13.66 9.22
CA PRO A 298 -9.86 -12.72 9.68
C PRO A 298 -9.85 -12.59 11.20
N ILE A 299 -9.89 -11.35 11.70
CA ILE A 299 -10.00 -11.07 13.14
C ILE A 299 -11.40 -11.41 13.62
N GLY A 300 -12.42 -11.17 12.78
CA GLY A 300 -13.81 -11.49 13.07
C GLY A 300 -14.42 -10.64 14.19
N GLU A 301 -13.82 -9.51 14.52
CA GLU A 301 -14.30 -8.58 15.53
C GLU A 301 -15.02 -7.38 14.88
N PRO A 302 -15.94 -6.69 15.61
CA PRO A 302 -16.54 -5.46 15.11
C PRO A 302 -15.49 -4.41 14.76
N VAL A 303 -15.73 -3.66 13.67
CA VAL A 303 -14.87 -2.55 13.24
C VAL A 303 -15.67 -1.25 13.30
N ALA A 304 -15.23 -0.32 14.15
CA ALA A 304 -15.65 1.07 14.15
C ALA A 304 -14.53 1.90 13.52
N TRP A 305 -14.83 2.52 12.38
CA TRP A 305 -13.84 3.31 11.65
C TRP A 305 -14.36 4.73 11.42
N MET A 306 -13.57 5.73 11.80
CA MET A 306 -13.84 7.13 11.52
C MET A 306 -12.53 7.91 11.33
N GLY A 307 -12.30 8.38 10.09
CA GLY A 307 -11.09 9.09 9.73
C GLY A 307 -9.82 8.27 10.07
N PRO A 308 -8.90 8.84 10.87
CA PRO A 308 -7.61 8.20 11.16
C PRO A 308 -7.66 7.18 12.32
N PHE A 309 -8.84 6.76 12.76
CA PHE A 309 -9.04 5.88 13.91
C PHE A 309 -9.82 4.63 13.53
N VAL A 310 -9.30 3.45 13.91
CA VAL A 310 -9.95 2.16 13.68
C VAL A 310 -10.01 1.40 15.01
N MET A 311 -11.20 1.35 15.60
CA MET A 311 -11.45 0.76 16.90
C MET A 311 -12.51 -0.34 16.79
N ASN A 312 -13.02 -0.88 17.90
CA ASN A 312 -14.08 -1.88 17.90
C ASN A 312 -15.46 -1.30 18.17
N THR A 313 -15.56 -0.14 18.84
CA THR A 313 -16.82 0.50 19.19
C THR A 313 -16.81 1.99 18.85
N ARG A 314 -18.02 2.57 18.76
CA ARG A 314 -18.20 4.00 18.56
C ARG A 314 -17.67 4.82 19.74
N GLU A 315 -17.85 4.30 20.94
CA GLU A 315 -17.36 4.93 22.19
C GLU A 315 -15.83 5.04 22.18
N GLU A 316 -15.13 3.99 21.72
CA GLU A 316 -13.68 4.00 21.56
C GLU A 316 -13.21 5.00 20.50
N ILE A 317 -13.97 5.17 19.41
CA ILE A 317 -13.69 6.22 18.41
C ILE A 317 -13.84 7.63 19.04
N MET A 318 -14.92 7.86 19.78
CA MET A 318 -15.12 9.14 20.47
C MET A 318 -14.02 9.41 21.48
N GLN A 319 -13.57 8.39 22.20
CA GLN A 319 -12.42 8.49 23.12
C GLN A 319 -11.13 8.82 22.36
N ALA A 320 -10.87 8.19 21.20
CA ALA A 320 -9.69 8.49 20.37
C ALA A 320 -9.67 9.94 19.90
N MET A 321 -10.82 10.48 19.48
CA MET A 321 -10.97 11.88 19.08
C MET A 321 -10.74 12.83 20.27
N ALA A 322 -11.32 12.54 21.44
CA ALA A 322 -11.12 13.34 22.64
C ALA A 322 -9.66 13.32 23.12
N ASP A 323 -9.00 12.17 23.03
CA ASP A 323 -7.58 12.02 23.36
C ASP A 323 -6.69 12.83 22.42
N TYR A 324 -6.99 12.82 21.13
CA TYR A 324 -6.28 13.63 20.14
C TYR A 324 -6.45 15.13 20.42
N GLN A 325 -7.69 15.59 20.61
CA GLN A 325 -7.98 17.00 20.92
C GLN A 325 -7.32 17.48 22.21
N ALA A 326 -7.15 16.59 23.17
CA ALA A 326 -6.48 16.87 24.45
C ALA A 326 -4.94 16.71 24.39
N GLY A 327 -4.35 16.44 23.21
CA GLY A 327 -2.91 16.27 23.04
C GLY A 327 -2.34 14.98 23.65
N ARG A 328 -3.18 13.97 23.92
CA ARG A 328 -2.76 12.71 24.55
C ARG A 328 -2.12 11.69 23.58
N LEU A 329 -2.14 11.97 22.28
CA LEU A 329 -1.50 11.10 21.25
C LEU A 329 -0.07 11.53 20.92
N GLY A 330 0.50 12.46 21.68
CA GLY A 330 1.86 12.95 21.52
C GLY A 330 1.92 14.45 21.24
N THR A 331 3.14 14.98 21.11
CA THR A 331 3.41 16.38 20.85
C THR A 331 4.26 16.53 19.59
N ILE A 332 3.84 17.38 18.67
CA ILE A 332 4.63 17.68 17.48
C ILE A 332 5.94 18.34 17.88
N PRO A 333 7.11 17.84 17.47
CA PRO A 333 8.39 18.44 17.78
C PRO A 333 8.50 19.90 17.30
N ALA A 334 9.08 20.78 18.10
CA ALA A 334 9.14 22.22 17.83
C ALA A 334 9.80 22.58 16.47
N ILE A 335 10.78 21.79 16.02
CA ILE A 335 11.46 21.97 14.73
C ILE A 335 10.51 21.66 13.57
N ALA A 336 9.59 20.71 13.75
CA ALA A 336 8.61 20.34 12.72
C ALA A 336 7.44 21.34 12.66
N ALA A 337 7.15 22.06 13.73
CA ALA A 337 6.07 23.03 13.80
C ALA A 337 6.29 24.27 12.91
N VAL A 338 7.55 24.56 12.53
CA VAL A 338 7.89 25.73 11.70
C VAL A 338 7.41 25.57 10.24
N HIS A 339 7.19 24.33 9.76
CA HIS A 339 6.75 24.06 8.39
C HIS A 339 5.23 23.87 8.24
N ASN A 340 4.48 23.82 9.34
CA ASN A 340 3.04 23.60 9.36
C ASN A 340 2.29 24.77 10.01
N ALA A 341 2.52 26.02 9.55
CA ALA A 341 1.59 27.09 9.87
C ALA A 341 0.22 26.73 9.23
N PRO A 342 -0.87 26.67 9.98
CA PRO A 342 -2.17 26.36 9.40
C PRO A 342 -2.46 27.40 8.32
N THR A 343 -2.68 26.96 7.09
CA THR A 343 -3.30 27.78 6.08
C THR A 343 -4.69 28.09 6.63
N THR A 344 -4.86 29.32 7.10
CA THR A 344 -6.16 29.80 7.56
C THR A 344 -7.10 29.69 6.37
N ILE A 345 -8.00 28.73 6.39
CA ILE A 345 -9.13 28.70 5.47
C ILE A 345 -9.97 29.90 5.87
N VAL A 346 -9.81 31.00 5.12
CA VAL A 346 -10.71 32.12 5.19
C VAL A 346 -11.99 31.66 4.49
N GLU A 347 -12.95 31.20 5.28
CA GLU A 347 -14.34 31.08 4.81
C GLU A 347 -14.84 32.49 4.45
N THR A 348 -14.72 32.86 3.19
CA THR A 348 -15.43 34.02 2.63
C THR A 348 -16.87 33.59 2.32
N GLY A 349 -17.63 33.31 3.37
CA GLY A 349 -19.07 33.22 3.31
C GLY A 349 -19.69 34.56 3.68
N GLN A 350 -19.80 35.49 2.74
CA GLN A 350 -20.74 36.60 2.90
C GLN A 350 -22.15 36.13 2.50
N PRO A 351 -23.15 36.33 3.33
CA PRO A 351 -24.55 36.16 2.92
C PRO A 351 -24.90 37.28 1.93
N ARG A 352 -25.43 36.89 0.78
CA ARG A 352 -26.09 37.83 -0.13
C ARG A 352 -27.47 38.15 0.44
N ASP A 353 -27.58 39.37 1.00
CA ASP A 353 -28.87 39.97 1.31
C ASP A 353 -29.61 40.32 0.02
N GLY A 354 -30.89 39.98 -0.02
CA GLY A 354 -31.91 40.75 -0.70
C GLY A 354 -32.34 40.28 -2.08
N GLU A 355 -33.42 39.49 -2.13
CA GLU A 355 -34.45 39.74 -3.14
C GLU A 355 -35.83 39.48 -2.53
N PRO A 356 -36.86 40.36 -2.83
CA PRO A 356 -38.16 40.34 -2.18
C PRO A 356 -39.11 39.36 -2.86
N ALA A 357 -40.03 38.89 -2.04
CA ALA A 357 -41.19 38.09 -2.43
C ALA A 357 -42.05 38.76 -3.52
N HIS A 358 -42.41 37.94 -4.52
CA HIS A 358 -43.75 37.98 -5.18
C HIS A 358 -44.14 36.56 -5.54
#